data_54238e6c137b083823d2bb32f70879d9
#
_entry.id   54238e6c137b083823d2bb32f70879d9
#
_cell.length_a   1.000
_cell.length_b   1.000
_cell.length_c   1.000
_cell.angle_alpha   90.00
_cell.angle_beta   90.00
_cell.angle_gamma   90.00
#
_symmetry.space_group_name_H-M   'P 1'
#
loop_
_entity.id
_entity.type
_entity.pdbx_description
1 polymer ?
#
loop_
_entity_poly.entity_id
_entity_poly.type
_entity_poly.pdbx_seq_one_letter_code
_entity_poly.pdbx_strand_id
1 'polypeptide(L)'
;MAFEIVYDKQPIKFLNKLNKEINNRILDKIEETLVSSSVPHDAKSIVGKHGVFRIRIGDYRVWYRINYQESKIIVFKIDKRSKVYQ
;
A
#
# COMPACT_ATOMS: atom_id res chain seq x y z
N MET A 1 10.99 -14.18 -7.94
CA MET A 1 11.72 -13.16 -7.30
C MET A 1 10.85 -12.26 -6.50
N ALA A 2 11.21 -11.98 -5.30
CA ALA A 2 10.39 -11.14 -4.45
C ALA A 2 10.71 -9.68 -4.70
N PHE A 3 9.71 -8.82 -4.60
CA PHE A 3 9.92 -7.39 -4.70
C PHE A 3 10.26 -6.84 -3.33
N GLU A 4 11.06 -5.81 -3.30
CA GLU A 4 11.35 -5.10 -2.07
C GLU A 4 10.30 -4.01 -1.88
N ILE A 5 9.74 -3.86 -0.70
CA ILE A 5 8.72 -2.86 -0.44
C ILE A 5 9.37 -1.66 0.23
N VAL A 6 9.19 -0.49 -0.37
CA VAL A 6 9.75 0.74 0.12
C VAL A 6 8.63 1.71 0.39
N TYR A 7 8.77 2.59 1.36
CA TYR A 7 7.72 3.52 1.74
C TYR A 7 8.19 4.96 1.58
N ASP A 8 7.39 5.78 0.92
CA ASP A 8 7.68 7.20 0.77
C ASP A 8 7.37 7.93 2.05
N LYS A 9 7.59 9.22 2.09
CA LYS A 9 7.43 10.04 3.29
C LYS A 9 6.03 10.04 3.83
N GLN A 10 5.03 10.18 2.96
CA GLN A 10 3.64 10.31 3.42
C GLN A 10 3.18 9.04 4.16
N PRO A 11 3.42 7.83 3.61
CA PRO A 11 3.06 6.62 4.34
C PRO A 11 3.76 6.51 5.69
N ILE A 12 5.01 6.87 5.76
CA ILE A 12 5.75 6.80 7.00
C ILE A 12 5.15 7.75 8.03
N LYS A 13 4.88 8.99 7.62
CA LYS A 13 4.28 9.95 8.53
C LYS A 13 2.89 9.54 8.96
N PHE A 14 2.11 9.02 8.02
CA PHE A 14 0.75 8.59 8.32
C PHE A 14 0.77 7.46 9.35
N LEU A 15 1.60 6.45 9.14
CA LEU A 15 1.66 5.31 10.03
C LEU A 15 2.17 5.69 11.42
N ASN A 16 3.09 6.65 11.48
CA ASN A 16 3.64 7.08 12.75
C ASN A 16 2.62 7.81 13.62
N LYS A 17 1.53 8.30 13.05
CA LYS A 17 0.50 8.94 13.83
C LYS A 17 -0.47 7.93 14.41
N LEU A 18 -0.43 6.68 13.97
CA LEU A 18 -1.33 5.68 14.46
C LEU A 18 -0.73 5.01 15.68
N ASN A 19 -1.56 4.37 16.49
CA ASN A 19 -1.02 3.65 17.60
C ASN A 19 -0.17 2.49 17.07
N LYS A 20 0.80 2.09 17.86
CA LYS A 20 1.81 1.15 17.42
C LYS A 20 1.22 -0.17 16.98
N GLU A 21 0.21 -0.63 17.64
CA GLU A 21 -0.41 -1.88 17.32
C GLU A 21 -1.07 -1.85 15.94
N ILE A 22 -1.76 -0.77 15.65
CA ILE A 22 -2.41 -0.59 14.35
C ILE A 22 -1.36 -0.40 13.25
N ASN A 23 -0.33 0.38 13.55
CA ASN A 23 0.77 0.60 12.62
C ASN A 23 1.38 -0.74 12.23
N ASN A 24 1.74 -1.57 13.19
CA ASN A 24 2.35 -2.86 12.93
C ASN A 24 1.42 -3.78 12.15
N ARG A 25 0.14 -3.76 12.45
CA ARG A 25 -0.82 -4.59 11.76
C ARG A 25 -0.94 -4.21 10.28
N ILE A 26 -0.94 -2.91 10.01
CA ILE A 26 -1.02 -2.45 8.62
C ILE A 26 0.23 -2.83 7.86
N LEU A 27 1.41 -2.62 8.44
CA LEU A 27 2.67 -2.98 7.79
C LEU A 27 2.76 -4.47 7.53
N ASP A 28 2.38 -5.29 8.48
CA ASP A 28 2.42 -6.73 8.31
C ASP A 28 1.50 -7.16 7.18
N LYS A 29 0.33 -6.53 7.10
CA LYS A 29 -0.64 -6.90 6.09
C LYS A 29 -0.21 -6.46 4.70
N ILE A 30 0.42 -5.30 4.60
CA ILE A 30 0.97 -4.83 3.33
C ILE A 30 2.03 -5.82 2.85
N GLU A 31 2.93 -6.17 3.73
CA GLU A 31 4.01 -7.06 3.35
C GLU A 31 3.51 -8.44 3.00
N GLU A 32 2.61 -8.97 3.79
CA GLU A 32 2.04 -10.28 3.53
C GLU A 32 1.33 -10.31 2.18
N THR A 33 0.58 -9.28 1.88
CA THR A 33 -0.21 -9.20 0.67
C THR A 33 0.68 -9.01 -0.57
N LEU A 34 1.60 -8.08 -0.51
CA LEU A 34 2.39 -7.70 -1.68
C LEU A 34 3.60 -8.58 -1.92
N VAL A 35 4.06 -9.30 -0.91
CA VAL A 35 5.13 -10.25 -1.11
C VAL A 35 4.58 -11.47 -1.85
N SER A 36 3.35 -11.87 -1.58
CA SER A 36 2.77 -13.02 -2.26
C SER A 36 2.46 -12.69 -3.71
N SER A 37 2.03 -11.47 -3.97
CA SER A 37 1.71 -11.06 -5.34
C SER A 37 1.81 -9.56 -5.45
N SER A 38 2.59 -9.05 -6.37
CA SER A 38 2.72 -7.61 -6.57
C SER A 38 1.41 -7.01 -7.06
N VAL A 39 0.54 -7.79 -7.68
CA VAL A 39 -0.78 -7.31 -8.07
C VAL A 39 -1.80 -8.34 -7.55
N PRO A 40 -2.21 -8.21 -6.30
CA PRO A 40 -3.17 -9.15 -5.73
C PRO A 40 -4.51 -9.11 -6.45
N HIS A 41 -5.28 -10.15 -6.30
CA HIS A 41 -6.55 -10.29 -6.95
C HIS A 41 -7.46 -9.09 -6.77
N ASP A 42 -7.49 -8.50 -5.59
CA ASP A 42 -8.39 -7.38 -5.31
C ASP A 42 -7.72 -6.00 -5.45
N ALA A 43 -6.51 -5.93 -5.97
CA ALA A 43 -5.88 -4.64 -6.23
C ALA A 43 -6.59 -3.96 -7.40
N LYS A 44 -6.73 -2.65 -7.31
CA LYS A 44 -7.36 -1.89 -8.37
C LYS A 44 -6.33 -1.05 -9.08
N SER A 45 -6.33 -1.14 -10.40
CA SER A 45 -5.45 -0.34 -11.23
C SER A 45 -5.94 1.10 -11.24
N ILE A 46 -5.05 2.06 -11.23
CA ILE A 46 -5.41 3.47 -11.29
C ILE A 46 -5.47 3.89 -12.74
N VAL A 47 -6.61 4.41 -13.14
CA VAL A 47 -6.84 4.80 -14.53
C VAL A 47 -5.82 5.85 -14.96
N GLY A 48 -5.22 5.63 -16.11
CA GLY A 48 -4.24 6.56 -16.67
C GLY A 48 -2.86 6.46 -16.09
N LYS A 49 -2.62 5.57 -15.14
CA LYS A 49 -1.32 5.43 -14.54
C LYS A 49 -0.83 4.00 -14.68
N HIS A 50 0.26 3.82 -15.41
CA HIS A 50 0.81 2.53 -15.64
C HIS A 50 1.52 2.03 -14.39
N GLY A 51 1.28 0.82 -13.98
CA GLY A 51 1.95 0.23 -12.84
C GLY A 51 1.56 0.79 -11.48
N VAL A 52 0.48 1.54 -11.41
CA VAL A 52 0.02 2.14 -10.15
C VAL A 52 -1.27 1.44 -9.72
N PHE A 53 -1.29 1.01 -8.46
CA PHE A 53 -2.39 0.23 -7.94
C PHE A 53 -2.80 0.68 -6.55
N ARG A 54 -3.97 0.28 -6.13
CA ARG A 54 -4.48 0.56 -4.79
C ARG A 54 -5.01 -0.74 -4.19
N ILE A 55 -4.67 -1.01 -2.95
CA ILE A 55 -5.27 -2.13 -2.21
C ILE A 55 -5.93 -1.59 -0.95
N ARG A 56 -6.83 -2.37 -0.38
CA ARG A 56 -7.53 -1.99 0.79
C ARG A 56 -7.13 -2.89 1.91
N ILE A 57 -6.77 -2.34 3.04
CA ILE A 57 -6.41 -3.10 4.22
C ILE A 57 -7.26 -2.58 5.36
N GLY A 58 -8.32 -3.30 5.72
CA GLY A 58 -9.27 -2.85 6.72
C GLY A 58 -9.91 -1.55 6.26
N ASP A 59 -9.79 -0.52 7.09
CA ASP A 59 -10.34 0.79 6.78
C ASP A 59 -9.35 1.68 6.06
N TYR A 60 -8.21 1.13 5.67
CA TYR A 60 -7.16 1.94 5.06
C TYR A 60 -6.99 1.61 3.60
N ARG A 61 -6.60 2.60 2.81
CA ARG A 61 -6.29 2.43 1.39
C ARG A 61 -4.81 2.68 1.21
N VAL A 62 -4.16 1.81 0.46
CA VAL A 62 -2.72 1.86 0.24
C VAL A 62 -2.48 1.95 -1.25
N TRP A 63 -1.85 3.05 -1.69
CA TRP A 63 -1.51 3.24 -3.10
C TRP A 63 -0.04 2.93 -3.27
N TYR A 64 0.28 2.19 -4.31
CA TYR A 64 1.66 1.84 -4.58
C TYR A 64 1.93 1.77 -6.07
N ARG A 65 3.18 1.87 -6.45
CA ARG A 65 3.57 1.67 -7.82
C ARG A 65 4.65 0.61 -7.87
N ILE A 66 4.76 -0.06 -9.00
CA ILE A 66 5.72 -1.14 -9.16
C ILE A 66 6.83 -0.69 -10.10
N ASN A 67 8.07 -0.82 -9.65
CA ASN A 67 9.22 -0.59 -10.51
C ASN A 67 9.75 -1.98 -10.85
N TYR A 68 9.41 -2.45 -12.05
CA TYR A 68 9.77 -3.79 -12.44
C TYR A 68 11.27 -3.92 -12.70
N GLN A 69 11.90 -2.86 -13.15
CA GLN A 69 13.32 -2.91 -13.42
C GLN A 69 14.13 -3.12 -12.15
N GLU A 70 13.72 -2.51 -11.06
CA GLU A 70 14.44 -2.64 -9.81
C GLU A 70 13.79 -3.61 -8.86
N SER A 71 12.72 -4.24 -9.25
CA SER A 71 11.96 -5.16 -8.40
C SER A 71 11.56 -4.51 -7.09
N LYS A 72 11.02 -3.31 -7.18
CA LYS A 72 10.58 -2.58 -6.01
C LYS A 72 9.12 -2.21 -6.09
N ILE A 73 8.44 -2.25 -4.95
CA ILE A 73 7.10 -1.76 -4.82
C ILE A 73 7.21 -0.54 -3.93
N ILE A 74 6.79 0.63 -4.43
CA ILE A 74 6.91 1.87 -3.68
C ILE A 74 5.53 2.26 -3.20
N VAL A 75 5.30 2.19 -1.90
CA VAL A 75 4.05 2.62 -1.28
C VAL A 75 4.15 4.14 -1.14
N PHE A 76 3.35 4.88 -1.88
CA PHE A 76 3.50 6.34 -1.89
C PHE A 76 2.35 7.06 -1.19
N LYS A 77 1.28 6.38 -0.87
CA LYS A 77 0.19 7.03 -0.15
C LYS A 77 -0.61 6.03 0.66
N ILE A 78 -0.91 6.36 1.90
CA ILE A 78 -1.81 5.59 2.74
C ILE A 78 -2.78 6.58 3.35
N ASP A 79 -4.07 6.28 3.32
CA ASP A 79 -5.03 7.09 4.06
C ASP A 79 -6.13 6.19 4.58
N LYS A 80 -6.92 6.73 5.50
CA LYS A 80 -8.03 6.01 6.05
C LYS A 80 -9.24 6.29 5.17
N ARG A 81 -9.98 5.26 4.83
CA ARG A 81 -11.15 5.46 4.02
C ARG A 81 -12.14 6.29 4.79
N SER A 82 -12.57 7.38 4.20
CA SER A 82 -13.48 8.26 4.83
C SER A 82 -14.84 7.66 4.79
N LYS A 83 -15.67 7.96 5.77
CA LYS A 83 -16.98 7.55 5.76
C LYS A 83 -17.86 8.45 5.15
N VAL A 84 -17.45 9.33 4.38
CA VAL A 84 -18.24 10.32 3.88
C VAL A 84 -19.09 9.92 2.84
N TYR A 85 -19.18 8.77 2.48
CA TYR A 85 -20.02 8.47 1.54
C TYR A 85 -21.29 8.34 2.02
N GLN A 86 -21.85 8.90 2.70
CA GLN A 86 -23.13 8.77 3.12
C GLN A 86 -24.09 9.29 2.27
#